data_827b3045df7c0bb3e1422cda1abe446c
#
_entry.id   827b3045df7c0bb3e1422cda1abe446c
#
_cell.length_a   1.000
_cell.length_b   1.000
_cell.length_c   1.000
_cell.angle_alpha   90.00
_cell.angle_beta   90.00
_cell.angle_gamma   90.00
#
_symmetry.space_group_name_H-M   'P 1'
#
loop_
_entity.id
_entity.type
_entity.pdbx_description
1 polymer ?
#
loop_
_entity_poly.entity_id
_entity_poly.type
_entity_poly.pdbx_seq_one_letter_code
_entity_poly.pdbx_strand_id
1 'polypeptide(L)'
;MKKITHLSSSLSIPRLIIGLWQIADMEKAGEQLDHIKTATYMNDYIDAGFTTFDMADHYGSSEIIAGECKNKHPKSDSIRLFTKWVPKPGDVEKKAVRNVIQKALKRMQQSSIDMMQFHAWNYADPSWLDG
;
A
#
# COMPACT_ATOMS: atom_id res chain seq x y z
N MET A 1 -25.73 9.14 -2.41
CA MET A 1 -24.78 8.08 -2.84
C MET A 1 -24.01 7.58 -1.63
N LYS A 2 -23.93 6.26 -1.39
CA LYS A 2 -23.11 5.73 -0.27
C LYS A 2 -21.65 6.07 -0.52
N LYS A 3 -21.02 6.78 0.42
CA LYS A 3 -19.59 7.19 0.32
C LYS A 3 -18.64 6.09 0.78
N ILE A 4 -19.12 5.09 1.51
CA ILE A 4 -18.35 3.98 2.10
C ILE A 4 -18.80 2.66 1.49
N THR A 5 -17.87 1.75 1.30
CA THR A 5 -18.10 0.35 0.96
C THR A 5 -17.44 -0.57 1.99
N HIS A 6 -18.00 -1.75 2.18
CA HIS A 6 -17.46 -2.77 3.08
C HIS A 6 -16.79 -3.86 2.22
N LEU A 7 -15.51 -4.08 2.41
CA LEU A 7 -14.75 -5.16 1.76
C LEU A 7 -14.83 -6.45 2.59
N SER A 8 -14.95 -6.31 3.91
CA SER A 8 -15.19 -7.42 4.84
C SER A 8 -15.96 -6.92 6.06
N SER A 9 -16.25 -7.80 7.00
CA SER A 9 -16.88 -7.42 8.29
C SER A 9 -16.03 -6.44 9.10
N SER A 10 -14.72 -6.43 8.91
CA SER A 10 -13.76 -5.59 9.65
C SER A 10 -13.13 -4.47 8.82
N LEU A 11 -13.34 -4.45 7.50
CA LEU A 11 -12.69 -3.50 6.60
C LEU A 11 -13.71 -2.69 5.81
N SER A 12 -13.85 -1.43 6.18
CA SER A 12 -14.66 -0.43 5.48
C SER A 12 -13.77 0.66 4.91
N ILE A 13 -14.03 1.08 3.67
CA ILE A 13 -13.23 2.07 2.94
C ILE A 13 -14.12 3.06 2.21
N PRO A 14 -13.62 4.27 1.89
CA PRO A 14 -14.24 5.14 0.89
C PRO A 14 -14.34 4.42 -0.46
N ARG A 15 -15.30 4.78 -1.28
CA ARG A 15 -15.49 4.19 -2.63
C ARG A 15 -14.40 4.58 -3.63
N LEU A 16 -13.63 5.62 -3.32
CA LEU A 16 -12.47 6.04 -4.09
C LEU A 16 -11.21 5.78 -3.26
N ILE A 17 -10.22 5.19 -3.90
CA ILE A 17 -8.91 4.86 -3.35
C ILE A 17 -7.88 5.69 -4.09
N ILE A 18 -6.92 6.26 -3.37
CA ILE A 18 -5.84 7.05 -3.95
C ILE A 18 -4.67 6.12 -4.27
N GLY A 19 -4.36 5.98 -5.56
CA GLY A 19 -3.17 5.26 -6.01
C GLY A 19 -1.90 6.11 -5.90
N LEU A 20 -0.81 5.51 -5.44
CA LEU A 20 0.49 6.18 -5.26
C LEU A 20 1.52 5.76 -6.31
N TRP A 21 1.07 5.31 -7.48
CA TRP A 21 1.94 4.96 -8.61
C TRP A 21 2.83 6.13 -9.06
N GLN A 22 2.30 7.36 -9.01
CA GLN A 22 3.01 8.57 -9.44
C GLN A 22 4.31 8.80 -8.67
N ILE A 23 4.38 8.36 -7.41
CA ILE A 23 5.62 8.41 -6.62
C ILE A 23 6.73 7.60 -7.31
N ALA A 24 6.40 6.40 -7.79
CA ALA A 24 7.36 5.57 -8.51
C ALA A 24 7.81 6.20 -9.84
N ASP A 25 6.91 6.88 -10.54
CA ASP A 25 7.26 7.53 -11.81
C ASP A 25 8.16 8.74 -11.59
N MET A 26 7.92 9.55 -10.55
CA MET A 26 8.79 10.67 -10.18
C MET A 26 10.21 10.18 -9.85
N GLU A 27 10.34 9.15 -9.03
CA GLU A 27 11.65 8.58 -8.67
C GLU A 27 12.37 7.92 -9.87
N LYS A 28 11.64 7.26 -10.76
CA LYS A 28 12.19 6.72 -12.02
C LYS A 28 12.67 7.83 -12.95
N ALA A 29 12.02 8.99 -12.93
CA ALA A 29 12.45 10.18 -13.65
C ALA A 29 13.69 10.88 -13.02
N GLY A 30 14.18 10.34 -11.91
CA GLY A 30 15.39 10.82 -11.21
C GLY A 30 15.12 11.86 -10.11
N GLU A 31 13.87 12.07 -9.73
CA GLU A 31 13.53 12.94 -8.61
C GLU A 31 13.91 12.29 -7.28
N GLN A 32 14.54 13.06 -6.41
CA GLN A 32 14.76 12.69 -5.02
C GLN A 32 13.63 13.23 -4.16
N LEU A 33 12.74 12.36 -3.69
CA LEU A 33 11.60 12.76 -2.90
C LEU A 33 11.99 12.92 -1.42
N ASP A 34 11.69 14.06 -0.85
CA ASP A 34 11.64 14.22 0.60
C ASP A 34 10.37 13.51 1.12
N HIS A 35 10.55 12.36 1.76
CA HIS A 35 9.44 11.51 2.19
C HIS A 35 8.53 12.22 3.20
N ILE A 36 9.10 13.03 4.10
CA ILE A 36 8.33 13.77 5.12
C ILE A 36 7.48 14.84 4.44
N LYS A 37 8.10 15.64 3.56
CA LYS A 37 7.40 16.68 2.81
C LYS A 37 6.33 16.07 1.89
N THR A 38 6.66 14.99 1.18
CA THR A 38 5.72 14.32 0.28
C THR A 38 4.53 13.74 1.05
N ALA A 39 4.76 13.20 2.24
CA ALA A 39 3.69 12.71 3.12
C ALA A 39 2.70 13.83 3.51
N THR A 40 3.14 15.08 3.62
CA THR A 40 2.23 16.19 3.95
C THR A 40 1.21 16.47 2.85
N TYR A 41 1.54 16.20 1.58
CA TYR A 41 0.58 16.36 0.48
C TYR A 41 -0.58 15.36 0.54
N MET A 42 -0.41 14.23 1.24
CA MET A 42 -1.49 13.28 1.45
C MET A 42 -2.56 13.80 2.43
N ASN A 43 -2.22 14.77 3.27
CA ASN A 43 -3.14 15.33 4.26
C ASN A 43 -4.38 15.94 3.61
N ASP A 44 -4.22 16.63 2.47
CA ASP A 44 -5.33 17.25 1.75
C ASP A 44 -6.36 16.20 1.28
N TYR A 45 -5.88 15.03 0.82
CA TYR A 45 -6.75 13.92 0.46
C TYR A 45 -7.48 13.36 1.68
N ILE A 46 -6.79 13.17 2.80
CA ILE A 46 -7.35 12.64 4.04
C ILE A 46 -8.40 13.60 4.59
N ASP A 47 -8.12 14.89 4.58
CA ASP A 47 -9.05 15.92 5.06
C ASP A 47 -10.30 16.05 4.16
N ALA A 48 -10.15 15.78 2.86
CA ALA A 48 -11.26 15.66 1.92
C ALA A 48 -12.04 14.33 2.05
N GLY A 49 -11.59 13.39 2.92
CA GLY A 49 -12.26 12.12 3.18
C GLY A 49 -11.76 10.93 2.35
N PHE A 50 -10.65 11.08 1.60
CA PHE A 50 -10.00 9.99 0.88
C PHE A 50 -8.94 9.36 1.79
N THR A 51 -9.34 8.39 2.58
CA THR A 51 -8.51 7.81 3.65
C THR A 51 -7.89 6.46 3.30
N THR A 52 -8.01 5.99 2.06
CA THR A 52 -7.42 4.73 1.63
C THR A 52 -6.43 4.96 0.50
N PHE A 53 -5.21 4.45 0.68
CA PHE A 53 -4.10 4.60 -0.25
C PHE A 53 -3.65 3.24 -0.76
N ASP A 54 -3.41 3.15 -2.07
CA ASP A 54 -3.03 1.94 -2.77
C ASP A 54 -1.60 2.05 -3.29
N MET A 55 -0.75 1.16 -2.84
CA MET A 55 0.68 1.10 -3.12
C MET A 55 1.08 -0.24 -3.70
N ALA A 56 2.35 -0.45 -3.91
CA ALA A 56 2.97 -1.74 -4.19
C ALA A 56 4.43 -1.75 -3.73
N ASP A 57 4.98 -2.94 -3.54
CA ASP A 57 6.37 -3.16 -3.14
C ASP A 57 7.41 -2.54 -4.08
N HIS A 58 7.02 -2.35 -5.35
CA HIS A 58 7.85 -1.78 -6.42
C HIS A 58 7.47 -0.34 -6.80
N TYR A 59 6.60 0.34 -6.03
CA TYR A 59 6.27 1.75 -6.25
C TYR A 59 7.24 2.68 -5.51
N GLY A 60 8.54 2.49 -5.71
CA GLY A 60 9.58 3.34 -5.12
C GLY A 60 9.42 3.50 -3.60
N SER A 61 9.36 4.74 -3.14
CA SER A 61 9.21 5.08 -1.71
C SER A 61 7.76 5.18 -1.23
N SER A 62 6.76 4.80 -2.04
CA SER A 62 5.33 4.98 -1.72
C SER A 62 4.91 4.42 -0.36
N GLU A 63 5.37 3.20 0.00
CA GLU A 63 5.08 2.60 1.31
C GLU A 63 5.68 3.39 2.48
N ILE A 64 6.88 3.95 2.29
CA ILE A 64 7.56 4.76 3.31
C ILE A 64 6.79 6.07 3.51
N ILE A 65 6.43 6.75 2.44
CA ILE A 65 5.71 8.02 2.45
C ILE A 65 4.31 7.85 3.07
N ALA A 66 3.59 6.81 2.68
CA ALA A 66 2.25 6.55 3.22
C ALA A 66 2.29 6.17 4.70
N GLY A 67 3.30 5.40 5.12
CA GLY A 67 3.53 5.09 6.53
C GLY A 67 3.84 6.31 7.35
N GLU A 68 4.70 7.20 6.87
CA GLU A 68 5.03 8.48 7.49
C GLU A 68 3.78 9.36 7.65
N CYS A 69 2.96 9.46 6.61
CA CYS A 69 1.70 10.18 6.66
C CYS A 69 0.77 9.61 7.74
N LYS A 70 0.51 8.29 7.71
CA LYS A 70 -0.39 7.64 8.68
C LYS A 70 0.08 7.85 10.11
N ASN A 71 1.39 7.71 10.38
CA ASN A 71 1.93 7.82 11.73
C ASN A 71 1.83 9.23 12.31
N LYS A 72 1.81 10.26 11.48
CA LYS A 72 1.78 11.66 11.92
C LYS A 72 0.41 12.31 11.83
N HIS A 73 -0.51 11.76 11.05
CA HIS A 73 -1.81 12.38 10.83
C HIS A 73 -2.75 12.19 12.04
N PRO A 74 -3.47 13.24 12.50
CA PRO A 74 -4.41 13.13 13.63
C PRO A 74 -5.53 12.10 13.43
N LYS A 75 -5.91 11.83 12.17
CA LYS A 75 -6.92 10.83 11.80
C LYS A 75 -6.31 9.47 11.43
N SER A 76 -5.16 9.10 12.00
CA SER A 76 -4.42 7.86 11.69
C SER A 76 -5.29 6.61 11.70
N ASP A 77 -6.22 6.50 12.63
CA ASP A 77 -7.13 5.35 12.78
C ASP A 77 -8.09 5.18 11.60
N SER A 78 -8.37 6.24 10.86
CA SER A 78 -9.21 6.19 9.66
C SER A 78 -8.44 5.84 8.40
N ILE A 79 -7.11 5.93 8.41
CA ILE A 79 -6.26 5.71 7.24
C ILE A 79 -6.06 4.22 7.02
N ARG A 80 -6.30 3.78 5.78
CA ARG A 80 -6.07 2.40 5.33
C ARG A 80 -4.93 2.37 4.31
N LEU A 81 -3.98 1.48 4.53
CA LEU A 81 -2.82 1.29 3.68
C LEU A 81 -2.91 -0.08 2.99
N PHE A 82 -3.13 -0.04 1.69
CA PHE A 82 -3.15 -1.21 0.83
C PHE A 82 -1.81 -1.29 0.09
N THR A 83 -1.22 -2.47 0.05
CA THR A 83 -0.03 -2.69 -0.77
C THR A 83 -0.14 -3.96 -1.57
N LYS A 84 0.80 -4.17 -2.48
CA LYS A 84 0.81 -5.33 -3.38
C LYS A 84 2.19 -5.96 -3.38
N TRP A 85 2.21 -7.23 -3.63
CA TRP A 85 3.41 -8.00 -3.87
C TRP A 85 3.36 -8.64 -5.25
N VAL A 86 4.47 -8.54 -5.99
CA VAL A 86 4.68 -9.27 -7.25
C VAL A 86 5.48 -10.52 -6.91
N PRO A 87 4.84 -11.70 -6.75
CA PRO A 87 5.57 -12.95 -6.54
C PRO A 87 6.33 -13.31 -7.82
N LYS A 88 7.43 -14.07 -7.69
CA LYS A 88 8.03 -14.72 -8.84
C LYS A 88 7.16 -15.91 -9.25
N PRO A 89 7.08 -16.23 -10.55
CA PRO A 89 6.40 -17.45 -11.00
C PRO A 89 7.01 -18.70 -10.34
N GLY A 90 6.17 -19.70 -10.03
CA GLY A 90 6.53 -20.93 -9.36
C GLY A 90 6.08 -20.98 -7.92
N ASP A 91 6.44 -22.05 -7.22
CA ASP A 91 6.08 -22.27 -5.82
C ASP A 91 6.59 -21.16 -4.92
N VAL A 92 5.72 -20.72 -4.02
CA VAL A 92 6.05 -19.66 -3.05
C VAL A 92 6.10 -20.24 -1.65
N GLU A 93 7.30 -20.30 -1.09
CA GLU A 93 7.49 -20.77 0.29
C GLU A 93 6.89 -19.79 1.31
N LYS A 94 6.30 -20.30 2.38
CA LYS A 94 5.77 -19.50 3.52
C LYS A 94 6.81 -18.53 4.09
N LYS A 95 8.08 -18.89 4.06
CA LYS A 95 9.18 -18.01 4.49
C LYS A 95 9.30 -16.78 3.58
N ALA A 96 9.15 -16.95 2.27
CA ALA A 96 9.19 -15.85 1.31
C ALA A 96 8.02 -14.89 1.53
N VAL A 97 6.78 -15.41 1.70
CA VAL A 97 5.60 -14.62 2.04
C VAL A 97 5.81 -13.81 3.32
N ARG A 98 6.31 -14.46 4.37
CA ARG A 98 6.57 -13.79 5.65
C ARG A 98 7.60 -12.66 5.51
N ASN A 99 8.66 -12.88 4.76
CA ASN A 99 9.69 -11.86 4.52
C ASN A 99 9.14 -10.64 3.78
N VAL A 100 8.28 -10.85 2.80
CA VAL A 100 7.62 -9.77 2.05
C VAL A 100 6.71 -8.96 2.95
N ILE A 101 5.88 -9.62 3.75
CA ILE A 101 5.00 -8.95 4.72
C ILE A 101 5.82 -8.12 5.71
N GLN A 102 6.89 -8.70 6.28
CA GLN A 102 7.76 -7.99 7.22
C GLN A 102 8.46 -6.79 6.58
N LYS A 103 8.88 -6.91 5.30
CA LYS A 103 9.48 -5.80 4.56
C LYS A 103 8.48 -4.66 4.37
N ALA A 104 7.26 -4.95 3.96
CA ALA A 104 6.20 -3.96 3.78
C ALA A 104 5.86 -3.28 5.11
N LEU A 105 5.67 -4.04 6.19
CA LEU A 105 5.42 -3.51 7.54
C LEU A 105 6.54 -2.56 8.00
N LYS A 106 7.81 -2.96 7.78
CA LYS A 106 8.97 -2.13 8.13
C LYS A 106 8.97 -0.82 7.33
N ARG A 107 8.71 -0.89 6.02
CA ARG A 107 8.69 0.29 5.15
C ARG A 107 7.56 1.26 5.53
N MET A 108 6.37 0.74 5.80
CA MET A 108 5.23 1.53 6.26
C MET A 108 5.30 1.91 7.74
N GLN A 109 6.25 1.36 8.51
CA GLN A 109 6.34 1.55 9.97
C GLN A 109 5.01 1.21 10.67
N GLN A 110 4.37 0.12 10.26
CA GLN A 110 3.09 -0.34 10.80
C GLN A 110 3.23 -1.71 11.45
N SER A 111 2.31 -2.03 12.37
CA SER A 111 2.21 -3.35 12.99
C SER A 111 1.33 -4.33 12.20
N SER A 112 0.48 -3.81 11.32
CA SER A 112 -0.41 -4.60 10.47
C SER A 112 -0.60 -3.93 9.10
N ILE A 113 -0.99 -4.73 8.11
CA ILE A 113 -1.35 -4.28 6.76
C ILE A 113 -2.87 -4.40 6.64
N ASP A 114 -3.56 -3.32 6.23
CA ASP A 114 -5.02 -3.35 6.06
C ASP A 114 -5.42 -4.29 4.91
N MET A 115 -4.66 -4.31 3.82
CA MET A 115 -4.83 -5.26 2.71
C MET A 115 -3.50 -5.44 1.97
N MET A 116 -3.13 -6.70 1.70
CA MET A 116 -2.06 -7.06 0.76
C MET A 116 -2.66 -7.83 -0.41
N GLN A 117 -2.30 -7.41 -1.62
CA GLN A 117 -2.79 -7.99 -2.86
C GLN A 117 -1.66 -8.70 -3.59
N PHE A 118 -1.97 -9.84 -4.20
CA PHE A 118 -1.07 -10.44 -5.19
C PHE A 118 -1.18 -9.66 -6.50
N HIS A 119 -0.04 -9.20 -7.00
CA HIS A 119 0.08 -8.43 -8.23
C HIS A 119 0.72 -9.31 -9.31
N ALA A 120 0.01 -10.35 -9.71
CA ALA A 120 0.47 -11.32 -10.70
C ALA A 120 -0.06 -10.98 -12.10
N TRP A 121 0.80 -11.06 -13.11
CA TRP A 121 0.49 -10.78 -14.50
C TRP A 121 0.75 -12.04 -15.33
N ASN A 122 -0.27 -12.57 -16.00
CA ASN A 122 -0.14 -13.63 -16.99
C ASN A 122 0.74 -14.82 -16.57
N TYR A 123 0.69 -15.23 -15.31
CA TYR A 123 1.38 -16.43 -14.84
C TYR A 123 0.59 -17.64 -15.32
N ALA A 124 1.22 -18.46 -16.18
CA ALA A 124 0.62 -19.68 -16.68
C ALA A 124 0.45 -20.74 -15.59
N ASP A 125 1.32 -20.72 -14.58
CA ASP A 125 1.34 -21.63 -13.44
C ASP A 125 0.79 -20.93 -12.21
N PRO A 126 -0.34 -21.40 -11.61
CA PRO A 126 -0.94 -20.80 -10.42
C PRO A 126 -0.33 -21.29 -9.11
N SER A 127 0.73 -22.11 -9.11
CA SER A 127 1.31 -22.75 -7.91
C SER A 127 1.74 -21.74 -6.82
N TRP A 128 1.98 -20.50 -7.19
CA TRP A 128 2.26 -19.42 -6.25
C TRP A 128 1.09 -19.11 -5.27
N LEU A 129 -0.10 -19.61 -5.55
CA LEU A 129 -1.27 -19.50 -4.65
C LEU A 129 -1.26 -20.55 -3.52
N ASP A 130 -0.47 -21.61 -3.65
CA ASP A 130 -0.48 -22.77 -2.75
C ASP A 130 0.54 -22.62 -1.59
N GLY A 131 1.32 -21.54 -1.56
CA GLY A 131 2.41 -21.27 -0.61
C GLY A 131 1.99 -20.72 0.77
#